data_146e937b56a9b8b031050ca45f1712c8
#
_entry.id   146e937b56a9b8b031050ca45f1712c8
#
_cell.length_a   1.000
_cell.length_b   1.000
_cell.length_c   1.000
_cell.angle_alpha   90.00
_cell.angle_beta   90.00
_cell.angle_gamma   90.00
#
_symmetry.space_group_name_H-M   'P 1'
#
loop_
_entity.id
_entity.type
_entity.pdbx_description
1 polymer ?
#
loop_
_entity_poly.entity_id
_entity_poly.type
_entity_poly.pdbx_seq_one_letter_code
_entity_poly.pdbx_strand_id
1 'polypeptide(L)'
;VILFLLGMRDASVVVLVWTSLVALFVNVDAAIKIVRGNFRFIGGKIAHAGIALVLMGIVLVGRMETTEHVGLPLNAPRTVLGRTMIYTGHTQEPDGKFRFTVEVREGERAFVLSPIMENTGERGLMRTPDIASTISRDVYISPVSLEEGREEGRGETASVNKGATAVLGGITTKFARFDMRGHAAQGMTSGAGMEIGAVLELTGKSETETIVPSIVTTNGRQEYKPVPSKLMHADVALVGMHVGMGDGLSSVTLQVQRNDPVQTRAETLFVDASVKPWIVLLWAGTLIFTMGFIVAIVKRAKEA
;
A
#
# COMPACT_ATOMS: atom_id res chain seq x y z
N VAL A 1 38.10 7.17 -12.42
CA VAL A 1 37.27 7.66 -13.54
C VAL A 1 35.97 6.85 -13.63
N ILE A 2 35.99 5.52 -13.81
CA ILE A 2 34.82 4.68 -13.99
C ILE A 2 33.83 4.83 -12.82
N LEU A 3 34.29 4.77 -11.57
CA LEU A 3 33.42 4.93 -10.39
C LEU A 3 32.76 6.32 -10.31
N PHE A 4 33.53 7.34 -10.75
CA PHE A 4 32.99 8.71 -10.81
C PHE A 4 31.93 8.88 -11.90
N LEU A 5 32.11 8.23 -13.04
CA LEU A 5 31.13 8.17 -14.14
C LEU A 5 29.85 7.43 -13.72
N LEU A 6 29.95 6.47 -12.80
CA LEU A 6 28.81 5.78 -12.18
C LEU A 6 28.13 6.61 -11.06
N GLY A 7 28.51 7.89 -10.90
CA GLY A 7 27.89 8.79 -9.92
C GLY A 7 28.39 8.63 -8.48
N MET A 8 29.42 7.82 -8.26
CA MET A 8 29.99 7.60 -6.91
C MET A 8 30.93 8.75 -6.56
N ARG A 9 30.44 9.71 -5.80
CA ARG A 9 31.21 10.90 -5.36
C ARG A 9 31.70 10.80 -3.91
N ASP A 10 31.24 9.80 -3.17
CA ASP A 10 31.65 9.56 -1.79
C ASP A 10 33.06 8.91 -1.77
N ALA A 11 34.01 9.60 -1.18
CA ALA A 11 35.38 9.16 -1.13
C ALA A 11 35.54 7.81 -0.42
N SER A 12 34.76 7.54 0.63
CA SER A 12 34.81 6.27 1.36
C SER A 12 34.35 5.10 0.50
N VAL A 13 33.33 5.30 -0.32
CA VAL A 13 32.82 4.30 -1.28
C VAL A 13 33.89 4.01 -2.35
N VAL A 14 34.49 5.06 -2.91
CA VAL A 14 35.55 4.91 -3.92
C VAL A 14 36.72 4.14 -3.35
N VAL A 15 37.16 4.46 -2.12
CA VAL A 15 38.28 3.76 -1.44
C VAL A 15 37.88 2.29 -1.18
N LEU A 16 36.67 2.00 -0.69
CA LEU A 16 36.24 0.63 -0.43
C LEU A 16 36.19 -0.22 -1.69
N VAL A 17 35.63 0.32 -2.78
CA VAL A 17 35.56 -0.41 -4.06
C VAL A 17 36.96 -0.60 -4.62
N TRP A 18 37.83 0.42 -4.55
CA TRP A 18 39.20 0.33 -5.03
C TRP A 18 40.02 -0.72 -4.26
N THR A 19 39.96 -0.68 -2.91
CA THR A 19 40.68 -1.66 -2.08
C THR A 19 40.15 -3.08 -2.28
N SER A 20 38.84 -3.24 -2.46
CA SER A 20 38.22 -4.53 -2.79
C SER A 20 38.69 -5.06 -4.15
N LEU A 21 38.78 -4.20 -5.16
CA LEU A 21 39.34 -4.57 -6.47
C LEU A 21 40.82 -4.99 -6.38
N VAL A 22 41.64 -4.21 -5.66
CA VAL A 22 43.06 -4.55 -5.44
C VAL A 22 43.18 -5.90 -4.72
N ALA A 23 42.39 -6.10 -3.65
CA ALA A 23 42.39 -7.37 -2.92
C ALA A 23 41.92 -8.54 -3.82
N LEU A 24 40.93 -8.33 -4.66
CA LEU A 24 40.49 -9.34 -5.63
C LEU A 24 41.60 -9.74 -6.59
N PHE A 25 42.16 -8.76 -7.28
CA PHE A 25 43.24 -9.01 -8.29
C PHE A 25 44.46 -9.66 -7.68
N VAL A 26 44.95 -9.17 -6.54
CA VAL A 26 46.11 -9.73 -5.87
C VAL A 26 45.89 -11.19 -5.43
N ASN A 27 44.71 -11.51 -4.91
CA ASN A 27 44.42 -12.86 -4.46
C ASN A 27 44.15 -13.80 -5.62
N VAL A 28 43.53 -13.35 -6.71
CA VAL A 28 43.35 -14.14 -7.93
C VAL A 28 44.68 -14.42 -8.60
N ASP A 29 45.55 -13.43 -8.77
CA ASP A 29 46.91 -13.62 -9.32
C ASP A 29 47.71 -14.60 -8.47
N ALA A 30 47.70 -14.42 -7.15
CA ALA A 30 48.36 -15.35 -6.23
C ALA A 30 47.79 -16.77 -6.33
N ALA A 31 46.45 -16.91 -6.44
CA ALA A 31 45.81 -18.21 -6.62
C ALA A 31 46.27 -18.90 -7.91
N ILE A 32 46.30 -18.17 -9.04
CA ILE A 32 46.78 -18.69 -10.33
C ILE A 32 48.22 -19.16 -10.25
N LYS A 33 49.11 -18.39 -9.60
CA LYS A 33 50.52 -18.76 -9.41
C LYS A 33 50.67 -20.01 -8.55
N ILE A 34 49.85 -20.13 -7.47
CA ILE A 34 49.84 -21.31 -6.58
C ILE A 34 49.36 -22.55 -7.31
N VAL A 35 48.29 -22.45 -8.13
CA VAL A 35 47.80 -23.60 -8.91
C VAL A 35 48.86 -24.20 -9.80
N ARG A 36 49.73 -23.38 -10.39
CA ARG A 36 50.81 -23.83 -11.26
C ARG A 36 51.97 -24.52 -10.50
N GLY A 37 52.04 -24.36 -9.16
CA GLY A 37 53.05 -24.95 -8.30
C GLY A 37 52.51 -25.99 -7.32
N ASN A 38 51.94 -25.55 -6.23
CA ASN A 38 51.41 -26.43 -5.18
C ASN A 38 49.99 -26.05 -4.80
N PHE A 39 49.02 -26.83 -5.30
CA PHE A 39 47.58 -26.63 -5.12
C PHE A 39 47.13 -26.54 -3.66
N ARG A 40 47.92 -27.06 -2.72
CA ARG A 40 47.59 -27.13 -1.30
C ARG A 40 47.36 -25.79 -0.59
N PHE A 41 47.87 -24.69 -1.12
CA PHE A 41 47.81 -23.37 -0.47
C PHE A 41 46.77 -22.41 -1.06
N ILE A 42 45.95 -22.89 -2.00
CA ILE A 42 45.01 -22.04 -2.75
C ILE A 42 43.79 -21.59 -1.93
N GLY A 43 43.33 -22.40 -0.93
CA GLY A 43 42.09 -22.16 -0.21
C GLY A 43 41.96 -20.76 0.41
N GLY A 44 43.02 -20.30 1.08
CA GLY A 44 43.05 -18.95 1.65
C GLY A 44 42.93 -17.85 0.60
N LYS A 45 43.55 -18.02 -0.58
CA LYS A 45 43.54 -17.04 -1.67
C LYS A 45 42.12 -16.97 -2.30
N ILE A 46 41.50 -18.11 -2.48
CA ILE A 46 40.08 -18.18 -2.94
C ILE A 46 39.16 -17.50 -1.93
N ALA A 47 39.30 -17.78 -0.62
CA ALA A 47 38.52 -17.15 0.41
C ALA A 47 38.69 -15.62 0.43
N HIS A 48 39.91 -15.10 0.31
CA HIS A 48 40.12 -13.65 0.27
C HIS A 48 39.56 -13.00 -1.01
N ALA A 49 39.65 -13.69 -2.15
CA ALA A 49 39.00 -13.22 -3.37
C ALA A 49 37.47 -13.18 -3.23
N GLY A 50 36.87 -14.20 -2.59
CA GLY A 50 35.44 -14.25 -2.30
C GLY A 50 34.99 -13.09 -1.40
N ILE A 51 35.71 -12.83 -0.31
CA ILE A 51 35.40 -11.72 0.61
C ILE A 51 35.50 -10.34 -0.07
N ALA A 52 36.48 -10.18 -0.98
CA ALA A 52 36.61 -8.96 -1.76
C ALA A 52 35.43 -8.72 -2.68
N LEU A 53 34.88 -9.78 -3.29
CA LEU A 53 33.64 -9.71 -4.08
C LEU A 53 32.42 -9.39 -3.21
N VAL A 54 32.32 -9.99 -2.01
CA VAL A 54 31.23 -9.68 -1.05
C VAL A 54 31.25 -8.21 -0.68
N LEU A 55 32.41 -7.67 -0.28
CA LEU A 55 32.55 -6.26 0.10
C LEU A 55 32.19 -5.33 -1.06
N MET A 56 32.66 -5.64 -2.26
CA MET A 56 32.30 -4.88 -3.45
C MET A 56 30.79 -4.96 -3.74
N GLY A 57 30.18 -6.14 -3.62
CA GLY A 57 28.74 -6.34 -3.79
C GLY A 57 27.92 -5.54 -2.80
N ILE A 58 28.28 -5.54 -1.50
CA ILE A 58 27.60 -4.75 -0.47
C ILE A 58 27.59 -3.26 -0.82
N VAL A 59 28.74 -2.73 -1.20
CA VAL A 59 28.88 -1.31 -1.53
C VAL A 59 28.09 -0.95 -2.78
N LEU A 60 28.18 -1.76 -3.84
CA LEU A 60 27.49 -1.50 -5.09
C LEU A 60 25.97 -1.60 -4.91
N VAL A 61 25.48 -2.64 -4.26
CA VAL A 61 24.03 -2.80 -3.99
C VAL A 61 23.54 -1.62 -3.18
N GLY A 62 24.17 -1.29 -2.06
CA GLY A 62 23.71 -0.22 -1.18
C GLY A 62 23.74 1.18 -1.80
N ARG A 63 24.53 1.40 -2.86
CA ARG A 63 24.62 2.70 -3.55
C ARG A 63 23.82 2.79 -4.84
N MET A 64 23.53 1.66 -5.45
CA MET A 64 22.83 1.61 -6.74
C MET A 64 21.40 1.09 -6.60
N GLU A 65 20.95 0.79 -5.38
CA GLU A 65 19.56 0.47 -5.10
C GLU A 65 18.68 1.69 -5.42
N THR A 66 17.63 1.45 -6.17
CA THR A 66 16.60 2.45 -6.44
C THR A 66 15.27 1.92 -5.91
N THR A 67 14.60 2.72 -5.09
CA THR A 67 13.28 2.39 -4.53
C THR A 67 12.27 3.45 -4.91
N GLU A 68 11.09 3.04 -5.32
CA GLU A 68 9.94 3.89 -5.64
C GLU A 68 8.73 3.43 -4.85
N HIS A 69 8.07 4.36 -4.18
CA HIS A 69 6.80 4.13 -3.51
C HIS A 69 5.65 4.44 -4.47
N VAL A 70 4.78 3.47 -4.75
CA VAL A 70 3.76 3.59 -5.77
C VAL A 70 2.47 2.89 -5.40
N GLY A 71 1.32 3.49 -5.78
CA GLY A 71 0.01 2.86 -5.74
C GLY A 71 -0.27 2.14 -7.06
N LEU A 72 -0.61 0.87 -6.96
CA LEU A 72 -1.00 -0.01 -8.08
C LEU A 72 -2.52 -0.25 -8.00
N PRO A 73 -3.34 0.46 -8.79
CA PRO A 73 -4.77 0.19 -8.85
C PRO A 73 -5.04 -1.18 -9.46
N LEU A 74 -6.09 -1.84 -8.99
CA LEU A 74 -6.47 -3.19 -9.44
C LEU A 74 -6.64 -3.24 -10.96
N ASN A 75 -5.96 -4.19 -11.60
CA ASN A 75 -5.96 -4.43 -13.04
C ASN A 75 -5.51 -3.25 -13.92
N ALA A 76 -4.92 -2.20 -13.33
CA ALA A 76 -4.41 -1.05 -14.08
C ALA A 76 -2.88 -1.08 -14.19
N PRO A 77 -2.30 -1.06 -15.40
CA PRO A 77 -0.86 -1.06 -15.58
C PRO A 77 -0.24 0.26 -15.10
N ARG A 78 0.87 0.17 -14.37
CA ARG A 78 1.69 1.30 -13.94
C ARG A 78 3.15 1.07 -14.34
N THR A 79 3.79 2.11 -14.83
CA THR A 79 5.23 2.06 -15.11
C THR A 79 6.00 2.49 -13.87
N VAL A 80 6.80 1.59 -13.32
CA VAL A 80 7.57 1.78 -12.08
C VAL A 80 9.01 1.31 -12.35
N LEU A 81 9.99 2.15 -12.12
CA LEU A 81 11.41 1.84 -12.35
C LEU A 81 11.69 1.24 -13.75
N GLY A 82 10.99 1.74 -14.79
CA GLY A 82 11.11 1.28 -16.18
C GLY A 82 10.48 -0.08 -16.49
N ARG A 83 9.61 -0.60 -15.60
CA ARG A 83 8.85 -1.84 -15.75
C ARG A 83 7.36 -1.57 -15.66
N THR A 84 6.56 -2.37 -16.35
CA THR A 84 5.11 -2.33 -16.18
C THR A 84 4.72 -3.28 -15.05
N MET A 85 4.06 -2.75 -14.03
CA MET A 85 3.53 -3.51 -12.91
C MET A 85 2.00 -3.46 -12.93
N ILE A 86 1.36 -4.60 -12.69
CA ILE A 86 -0.09 -4.76 -12.68
C ILE A 86 -0.46 -5.53 -11.42
N TYR A 87 -1.17 -4.88 -10.51
CA TYR A 87 -1.79 -5.55 -9.37
C TYR A 87 -3.07 -6.25 -9.84
N THR A 88 -3.16 -7.58 -9.70
CA THR A 88 -4.27 -8.38 -10.22
C THR A 88 -5.22 -8.88 -9.13
N GLY A 89 -4.91 -8.63 -7.86
CA GLY A 89 -5.75 -8.99 -6.73
C GLY A 89 -4.98 -9.56 -5.55
N HIS A 90 -5.72 -9.94 -4.52
CA HIS A 90 -5.17 -10.57 -3.33
C HIS A 90 -6.03 -11.72 -2.84
N THR A 91 -5.45 -12.58 -2.01
CA THR A 91 -6.15 -13.63 -1.28
C THR A 91 -5.83 -13.50 0.20
N GLN A 92 -6.84 -13.70 1.05
CA GLN A 92 -6.63 -13.80 2.49
C GLN A 92 -6.43 -15.27 2.85
N GLU A 93 -5.29 -15.57 3.47
CA GLU A 93 -4.98 -16.91 3.95
C GLU A 93 -5.73 -17.21 5.29
N PRO A 94 -5.94 -18.49 5.63
CA PRO A 94 -6.65 -18.87 6.86
C PRO A 94 -6.00 -18.34 8.15
N ASP A 95 -4.71 -18.03 8.12
CA ASP A 95 -3.94 -17.44 9.22
C ASP A 95 -4.03 -15.90 9.29
N GLY A 96 -4.87 -15.30 8.44
CA GLY A 96 -5.11 -13.85 8.41
C GLY A 96 -4.13 -13.04 7.57
N LYS A 97 -3.19 -13.68 6.89
CA LYS A 97 -2.25 -13.02 5.98
C LYS A 97 -2.92 -12.64 4.67
N PHE A 98 -2.51 -11.51 4.12
CA PHE A 98 -2.87 -11.09 2.76
C PHE A 98 -1.72 -11.39 1.81
N ARG A 99 -1.99 -12.23 0.82
CA ARG A 99 -1.08 -12.51 -0.30
C ARG A 99 -1.55 -11.74 -1.51
N PHE A 100 -0.73 -10.83 -1.99
CA PHE A 100 -1.01 -10.04 -3.18
C PHE A 100 -0.45 -10.70 -4.43
N THR A 101 -1.02 -10.41 -5.59
CA THR A 101 -0.52 -10.88 -6.87
C THR A 101 -0.18 -9.68 -7.74
N VAL A 102 1.11 -9.53 -8.08
CA VAL A 102 1.62 -8.43 -8.90
C VAL A 102 2.36 -9.03 -10.10
N GLU A 103 1.84 -8.77 -11.29
CA GLU A 103 2.51 -9.10 -12.53
C GLU A 103 3.50 -7.99 -12.88
N VAL A 104 4.75 -8.37 -13.15
CA VAL A 104 5.83 -7.45 -13.53
C VAL A 104 6.32 -7.82 -14.91
N ARG A 105 6.33 -6.86 -15.84
CA ARG A 105 6.79 -7.02 -17.21
C ARG A 105 7.99 -6.14 -17.47
N GLU A 106 9.05 -6.73 -18.01
CA GLU A 106 10.29 -6.09 -18.42
C GLU A 106 10.65 -6.53 -19.85
N GLY A 107 10.32 -5.71 -20.84
CA GLY A 107 10.42 -6.10 -22.24
C GLY A 107 9.54 -7.32 -22.54
N GLU A 108 10.14 -8.39 -23.07
CA GLU A 108 9.43 -9.65 -23.35
C GLU A 108 9.31 -10.59 -22.15
N ARG A 109 9.92 -10.25 -21.03
CA ARG A 109 9.87 -11.08 -19.82
C ARG A 109 8.71 -10.66 -18.94
N ALA A 110 7.94 -11.64 -18.47
CA ALA A 110 6.91 -11.45 -17.46
C ALA A 110 7.13 -12.42 -16.32
N PHE A 111 6.94 -11.95 -15.08
CA PHE A 111 6.96 -12.76 -13.89
C PHE A 111 5.90 -12.28 -12.91
N VAL A 112 5.43 -13.20 -12.07
CA VAL A 112 4.42 -12.89 -11.05
C VAL A 112 5.10 -12.91 -9.69
N LEU A 113 4.91 -11.84 -8.93
CA LEU A 113 5.35 -11.72 -7.56
C LEU A 113 4.16 -11.80 -6.61
N SER A 114 4.37 -12.45 -5.47
CA SER A 114 3.33 -12.72 -4.47
C SER A 114 3.74 -12.22 -3.08
N PRO A 115 3.95 -10.92 -2.88
CA PRO A 115 4.32 -10.36 -1.58
C PRO A 115 3.21 -10.55 -0.56
N ILE A 116 3.60 -10.66 0.73
CA ILE A 116 2.67 -10.94 1.83
C ILE A 116 2.68 -9.80 2.84
N MET A 117 1.49 -9.49 3.36
CA MET A 117 1.28 -8.57 4.46
C MET A 117 0.50 -9.26 5.58
N GLU A 118 0.98 -9.16 6.80
CA GLU A 118 0.38 -9.78 7.97
C GLU A 118 0.22 -8.75 9.09
N ASN A 119 -0.96 -8.68 9.69
CA ASN A 119 -1.17 -7.90 10.90
C ASN A 119 -0.90 -8.78 12.12
N THR A 120 0.22 -8.54 12.80
CA THR A 120 0.65 -9.32 13.96
C THR A 120 0.15 -8.73 15.29
N GLY A 121 -0.87 -7.87 15.28
CA GLY A 121 -1.45 -7.24 16.47
C GLY A 121 -0.45 -6.31 17.17
N GLU A 122 0.05 -6.69 18.34
CA GLU A 122 0.95 -5.85 19.15
C GLU A 122 2.27 -5.46 18.45
N ARG A 123 2.75 -6.28 17.51
CA ARG A 123 3.98 -6.01 16.74
C ARG A 123 3.75 -5.18 15.48
N GLY A 124 2.49 -4.85 15.20
CA GLY A 124 2.11 -4.06 14.03
C GLY A 124 2.09 -4.87 12.72
N LEU A 125 2.28 -4.17 11.61
CA LEU A 125 2.18 -4.76 10.28
C LEU A 125 3.52 -5.36 9.83
N MET A 126 3.56 -6.68 9.63
CA MET A 126 4.70 -7.38 9.07
C MET A 126 4.55 -7.48 7.54
N ARG A 127 5.62 -7.14 6.83
CA ARG A 127 5.68 -7.12 5.37
C ARG A 127 6.74 -8.09 4.89
N THR A 128 6.35 -9.06 4.07
CA THR A 128 7.27 -10.00 3.44
C THR A 128 7.32 -9.68 1.95
N PRO A 129 8.43 -9.10 1.47
CA PRO A 129 8.58 -8.84 0.05
C PRO A 129 8.71 -10.13 -0.73
N ASP A 130 8.31 -10.09 -2.00
CA ASP A 130 8.66 -11.13 -2.97
C ASP A 130 9.65 -10.59 -3.98
N ILE A 131 10.46 -11.49 -4.55
CA ILE A 131 11.70 -11.15 -5.27
C ILE A 131 11.75 -11.89 -6.59
N ALA A 132 11.90 -11.14 -7.68
CA ALA A 132 12.31 -11.71 -8.97
C ALA A 132 13.80 -11.49 -9.17
N SER A 133 14.56 -12.59 -9.15
CA SER A 133 16.00 -12.57 -9.34
C SER A 133 16.38 -12.77 -10.80
N THR A 134 17.26 -11.93 -11.30
CA THR A 134 17.93 -12.09 -12.60
C THR A 134 19.45 -12.06 -12.42
N ILE A 135 20.20 -12.42 -13.45
CA ILE A 135 21.68 -12.44 -13.37
C ILE A 135 22.25 -11.05 -13.05
N SER A 136 21.62 -9.97 -13.49
CA SER A 136 22.13 -8.60 -13.33
C SER A 136 21.54 -7.82 -12.16
N ARG A 137 20.36 -8.22 -11.69
CA ARG A 137 19.62 -7.46 -10.68
C ARG A 137 18.48 -8.27 -10.08
N ASP A 138 18.07 -7.91 -8.88
CA ASP A 138 16.84 -8.38 -8.24
C ASP A 138 15.82 -7.26 -8.20
N VAL A 139 14.56 -7.64 -8.40
CA VAL A 139 13.39 -6.76 -8.28
C VAL A 139 12.61 -7.21 -7.06
N TYR A 140 12.45 -6.32 -6.08
CA TYR A 140 11.72 -6.54 -4.85
C TYR A 140 10.39 -5.79 -4.91
N ILE A 141 9.32 -6.42 -4.49
CA ILE A 141 8.04 -5.76 -4.23
C ILE A 141 7.64 -6.05 -2.79
N SER A 142 7.57 -4.98 -1.97
CA SER A 142 7.14 -5.04 -0.58
C SER A 142 5.79 -4.35 -0.44
N PRO A 143 4.74 -5.00 0.08
CA PRO A 143 3.44 -4.37 0.25
C PRO A 143 3.52 -3.37 1.41
N VAL A 144 2.88 -2.22 1.25
CA VAL A 144 2.84 -1.16 2.28
C VAL A 144 1.47 -1.05 2.90
N SER A 145 0.44 -0.91 2.07
CA SER A 145 -0.95 -0.84 2.49
C SER A 145 -1.88 -1.24 1.34
N LEU A 146 -3.08 -1.65 1.69
CA LEU A 146 -4.17 -1.87 0.74
C LEU A 146 -5.25 -0.83 1.04
N GLU A 147 -5.59 -0.02 0.05
CA GLU A 147 -6.79 0.79 0.07
C GLU A 147 -7.90 0.02 -0.63
N GLU A 148 -8.93 -0.35 0.13
CA GLU A 148 -10.11 -0.97 -0.45
C GLU A 148 -10.78 -0.01 -1.43
N GLY A 149 -11.27 -0.56 -2.54
CA GLY A 149 -12.05 0.19 -3.49
C GLY A 149 -13.29 0.79 -2.81
N ARG A 150 -13.44 2.09 -2.90
CA ARG A 150 -14.64 2.78 -2.44
C ARG A 150 -15.43 3.26 -3.65
N GLU A 151 -16.71 3.01 -3.63
CA GLU A 151 -17.65 3.76 -4.47
C GLU A 151 -17.64 5.21 -3.93
N GLU A 152 -16.84 6.10 -4.52
CA GLU A 152 -16.97 7.54 -4.29
C GLU A 152 -18.29 7.99 -4.90
N GLY A 153 -19.32 8.01 -4.10
CA GLY A 153 -20.69 8.33 -4.52
C GLY A 153 -21.74 7.90 -3.52
N ARG A 154 -21.43 6.96 -2.63
CA ARG A 154 -22.34 6.64 -1.52
C ARG A 154 -22.07 7.56 -0.34
N GLY A 155 -22.59 8.80 -0.48
CA GLY A 155 -23.09 9.58 0.63
C GLY A 155 -22.06 10.15 1.58
N GLU A 156 -21.67 11.40 1.34
CA GLU A 156 -21.18 12.24 2.43
C GLU A 156 -22.19 12.19 3.58
N THR A 157 -21.74 11.80 4.78
CA THR A 157 -22.61 11.70 5.96
C THR A 157 -22.19 12.78 6.97
N ALA A 158 -23.17 13.52 7.47
CA ALA A 158 -22.95 14.51 8.52
C ALA A 158 -24.03 14.44 9.58
N SER A 159 -23.64 14.67 10.85
CA SER A 159 -24.58 14.86 11.95
C SER A 159 -24.77 16.34 12.22
N VAL A 160 -26.02 16.79 12.30
CA VAL A 160 -26.38 18.18 12.50
C VAL A 160 -27.27 18.30 13.73
N ASN A 161 -26.89 19.14 14.69
CA ASN A 161 -27.70 19.42 15.86
C ASN A 161 -28.84 20.38 15.50
N LYS A 162 -29.97 20.27 16.21
CA LYS A 162 -31.12 21.15 16.01
C LYS A 162 -30.74 22.61 16.19
N GLY A 163 -31.06 23.42 15.20
CA GLY A 163 -30.71 24.86 15.15
C GLY A 163 -29.30 25.15 14.68
N ALA A 164 -28.42 24.14 14.63
CA ALA A 164 -27.04 24.31 14.13
C ALA A 164 -26.96 24.13 12.61
N THR A 165 -25.83 24.54 12.05
CA THR A 165 -25.50 24.40 10.64
C THR A 165 -24.30 23.47 10.45
N ALA A 166 -24.30 22.69 9.37
CA ALA A 166 -23.15 21.94 8.90
C ALA A 166 -23.03 22.10 7.38
N VAL A 167 -21.83 21.91 6.85
CA VAL A 167 -21.62 21.87 5.41
C VAL A 167 -21.78 20.42 4.96
N LEU A 168 -22.68 20.17 4.02
CA LEU A 168 -22.98 18.85 3.47
C LEU A 168 -23.13 18.99 1.96
N GLY A 169 -22.40 18.21 1.19
CA GLY A 169 -22.38 18.33 -0.27
C GLY A 169 -21.91 19.69 -0.79
N GLY A 170 -21.12 20.43 0.00
CA GLY A 170 -20.69 21.79 -0.32
C GLY A 170 -21.76 22.88 -0.07
N ILE A 171 -22.91 22.53 0.50
CA ILE A 171 -24.05 23.44 0.81
C ILE A 171 -24.21 23.54 2.32
N THR A 172 -24.44 24.77 2.81
CA THR A 172 -24.73 24.99 4.23
C THR A 172 -26.13 24.46 4.55
N THR A 173 -26.18 23.44 5.40
CA THR A 173 -27.40 22.74 5.80
C THR A 173 -27.69 23.02 7.26
N LYS A 174 -28.89 23.51 7.56
CA LYS A 174 -29.37 23.75 8.92
C LYS A 174 -30.53 22.78 9.24
N PHE A 175 -30.43 22.11 10.36
CA PHE A 175 -31.54 21.31 10.89
C PHE A 175 -32.47 22.20 11.70
N ALA A 176 -33.65 22.49 11.16
CA ALA A 176 -34.58 23.41 11.80
C ALA A 176 -35.43 22.69 12.88
N ARG A 177 -36.09 21.59 12.53
CA ARG A 177 -37.01 20.85 13.43
C ARG A 177 -37.32 19.47 12.87
N PHE A 178 -37.84 18.59 13.73
CA PHE A 178 -38.50 17.37 13.28
C PHE A 178 -39.87 17.68 12.65
N ASP A 179 -40.27 16.90 11.64
CA ASP A 179 -41.61 16.88 11.07
C ASP A 179 -42.28 15.57 11.47
N MET A 180 -43.32 15.70 12.29
CA MET A 180 -44.10 14.58 12.81
C MET A 180 -45.54 14.60 12.24
N ARG A 181 -45.76 15.22 11.08
CA ARG A 181 -47.11 15.38 10.51
C ARG A 181 -47.81 14.07 10.20
N GLY A 182 -47.10 12.99 10.00
CA GLY A 182 -47.63 11.63 9.88
C GLY A 182 -48.32 11.08 11.15
N HIS A 183 -48.09 11.71 12.32
CA HIS A 183 -48.67 11.29 13.59
C HIS A 183 -50.04 11.88 13.88
N ALA A 184 -50.37 13.01 13.29
CA ALA A 184 -51.57 13.78 13.66
C ALA A 184 -52.86 13.36 12.90
N ALA A 185 -52.73 12.59 11.82
CA ALA A 185 -53.88 12.35 10.92
C ALA A 185 -54.53 10.95 11.01
N GLN A 186 -53.87 9.99 11.68
CA GLN A 186 -54.47 8.64 11.83
C GLN A 186 -54.34 8.21 13.29
N GLY A 187 -55.50 8.20 13.95
CA GLY A 187 -55.66 7.67 15.29
C GLY A 187 -55.00 6.29 15.45
N MET A 188 -54.64 5.94 16.67
CA MET A 188 -54.03 4.68 17.12
C MET A 188 -54.78 3.43 16.63
N THR A 189 -54.79 3.17 15.34
CA THR A 189 -55.20 1.90 14.78
C THR A 189 -53.97 1.11 14.41
N SER A 190 -53.83 -0.01 15.07
CA SER A 190 -52.77 -1.01 14.97
C SER A 190 -52.31 -1.24 13.52
N GLY A 191 -51.03 -0.93 13.22
CA GLY A 191 -50.37 -1.28 11.97
C GLY A 191 -49.85 -0.11 11.12
N ALA A 192 -50.22 1.14 11.43
CA ALA A 192 -49.69 2.30 10.72
C ALA A 192 -48.22 2.57 11.11
N GLY A 193 -47.33 2.61 10.13
CA GLY A 193 -45.90 2.91 10.35
C GLY A 193 -45.69 4.34 10.89
N MET A 194 -44.72 4.51 11.75
CA MET A 194 -44.35 5.82 12.29
C MET A 194 -43.40 6.51 11.29
N GLU A 195 -43.82 7.68 10.76
CA GLU A 195 -42.97 8.49 9.87
C GLU A 195 -42.46 9.72 10.62
N ILE A 196 -41.12 9.90 10.63
CA ILE A 196 -40.49 11.07 11.20
C ILE A 196 -39.57 11.70 10.14
N GLY A 197 -39.83 12.98 9.82
CA GLY A 197 -39.04 13.77 8.92
C GLY A 197 -38.14 14.75 9.64
N ALA A 198 -37.10 15.20 8.95
CA ALA A 198 -36.25 16.31 9.37
C ALA A 198 -36.41 17.49 8.41
N VAL A 199 -36.86 18.64 8.92
CA VAL A 199 -36.92 19.87 8.12
C VAL A 199 -35.55 20.46 8.04
N LEU A 200 -34.98 20.49 6.83
CA LEU A 200 -33.65 21.01 6.51
C LEU A 200 -33.77 22.28 5.68
N GLU A 201 -33.07 23.32 6.12
CA GLU A 201 -32.90 24.57 5.37
C GLU A 201 -31.52 24.53 4.72
N LEU A 202 -31.50 24.47 3.39
CA LEU A 202 -30.29 24.44 2.58
C LEU A 202 -30.01 25.85 2.06
N THR A 203 -28.79 26.35 2.24
CA THR A 203 -28.39 27.70 1.80
C THR A 203 -27.23 27.61 0.85
N GLY A 204 -27.47 27.91 -0.42
CA GLY A 204 -26.47 28.11 -1.46
C GLY A 204 -25.95 29.55 -1.51
N LYS A 205 -25.22 29.89 -2.55
CA LYS A 205 -24.68 31.27 -2.72
C LYS A 205 -25.75 32.33 -2.95
N SER A 206 -26.85 32.03 -3.61
CA SER A 206 -27.94 32.95 -3.99
C SER A 206 -29.33 32.38 -3.78
N GLU A 207 -29.46 31.13 -3.40
CA GLU A 207 -30.74 30.44 -3.30
C GLU A 207 -30.83 29.68 -1.98
N THR A 208 -32.06 29.51 -1.50
CA THR A 208 -32.40 28.68 -0.34
C THR A 208 -33.43 27.64 -0.73
N GLU A 209 -33.27 26.43 -0.23
CA GLU A 209 -34.21 25.31 -0.47
C GLU A 209 -34.55 24.66 0.86
N THR A 210 -35.80 24.25 1.01
CA THR A 210 -36.26 23.46 2.17
C THR A 210 -36.65 22.08 1.73
N ILE A 211 -36.03 21.06 2.33
CA ILE A 211 -36.33 19.65 2.07
C ILE A 211 -36.69 18.94 3.37
N VAL A 212 -37.43 17.83 3.27
CA VAL A 212 -37.89 17.05 4.43
C VAL A 212 -37.67 15.55 4.19
N PRO A 213 -36.42 15.06 4.24
CA PRO A 213 -36.19 13.61 4.23
C PRO A 213 -36.76 12.95 5.47
N SER A 214 -37.27 11.73 5.34
CA SER A 214 -37.96 11.02 6.43
C SER A 214 -37.51 9.57 6.59
N ILE A 215 -37.77 9.03 7.79
CA ILE A 215 -37.63 7.61 8.12
C ILE A 215 -39.05 7.10 8.46
N VAL A 216 -39.45 6.01 7.81
CA VAL A 216 -40.70 5.29 8.12
C VAL A 216 -40.33 4.01 8.86
N THR A 217 -40.93 3.82 10.03
CA THR A 217 -40.74 2.59 10.81
C THR A 217 -42.04 1.80 10.82
N THR A 218 -42.05 0.63 10.16
CA THR A 218 -43.22 -0.27 10.10
C THR A 218 -42.79 -1.63 10.65
N ASN A 219 -43.46 -2.12 11.68
CA ASN A 219 -43.19 -3.41 12.32
C ASN A 219 -41.71 -3.59 12.73
N GLY A 220 -41.07 -2.52 13.22
CA GLY A 220 -39.68 -2.51 13.62
C GLY A 220 -38.64 -2.44 12.48
N ARG A 221 -39.10 -2.41 11.23
CA ARG A 221 -38.29 -2.21 10.04
C ARG A 221 -38.25 -0.74 9.66
N GLN A 222 -37.07 -0.20 9.48
CA GLN A 222 -36.87 1.18 9.06
C GLN A 222 -36.72 1.25 7.54
N GLU A 223 -37.44 2.16 6.91
CA GLU A 223 -37.33 2.51 5.51
C GLU A 223 -36.97 3.99 5.40
N TYR A 224 -35.92 4.29 4.68
CA TYR A 224 -35.42 5.65 4.47
C TYR A 224 -36.05 6.22 3.21
N LYS A 225 -36.66 7.41 3.31
CA LYS A 225 -37.23 8.15 2.18
C LYS A 225 -36.32 9.34 1.85
N PRO A 226 -35.42 9.21 0.91
CA PRO A 226 -34.60 10.32 0.46
C PRO A 226 -35.42 11.35 -0.31
N VAL A 227 -34.98 12.61 -0.28
CA VAL A 227 -35.61 13.71 -1.01
C VAL A 227 -34.56 14.36 -1.92
N PRO A 228 -34.86 14.57 -3.21
CA PRO A 228 -33.94 15.24 -4.12
C PRO A 228 -33.77 16.71 -3.75
N SER A 229 -32.51 17.17 -3.67
CA SER A 229 -32.16 18.56 -3.53
C SER A 229 -31.64 19.13 -4.84
N LYS A 230 -32.21 20.22 -5.28
CA LYS A 230 -31.77 20.97 -6.47
C LYS A 230 -30.44 21.66 -6.23
N LEU A 231 -30.21 22.21 -5.02
CA LEU A 231 -28.98 22.89 -4.67
C LEU A 231 -27.78 21.96 -4.58
N MET A 232 -28.00 20.73 -4.12
CA MET A 232 -26.93 19.71 -3.98
C MET A 232 -26.74 18.86 -5.23
N HIS A 233 -27.69 18.92 -6.19
CA HIS A 233 -27.79 17.97 -7.32
C HIS A 233 -27.67 16.50 -6.86
N ALA A 234 -28.33 16.19 -5.75
CA ALA A 234 -28.21 14.92 -5.06
C ALA A 234 -29.45 14.61 -4.24
N ASP A 235 -29.67 13.33 -3.94
CA ASP A 235 -30.69 12.91 -3.00
C ASP A 235 -30.16 12.99 -1.56
N VAL A 236 -30.94 13.54 -0.64
CA VAL A 236 -30.63 13.66 0.77
C VAL A 236 -31.50 12.69 1.57
N ALA A 237 -30.88 11.76 2.27
CA ALA A 237 -31.53 10.79 3.14
C ALA A 237 -31.30 11.14 4.61
N LEU A 238 -32.33 10.96 5.44
CA LEU A 238 -32.23 10.93 6.89
C LEU A 238 -31.88 9.48 7.29
N VAL A 239 -30.65 9.22 7.75
CA VAL A 239 -30.17 7.87 8.08
C VAL A 239 -30.07 7.61 9.59
N GLY A 240 -30.20 8.65 10.40
CA GLY A 240 -30.22 8.53 11.86
C GLY A 240 -30.81 9.74 12.53
N MET A 241 -31.33 9.55 13.73
CA MET A 241 -31.84 10.65 14.55
C MET A 241 -31.58 10.37 16.03
N HIS A 242 -31.30 11.43 16.76
CA HIS A 242 -31.24 11.43 18.22
C HIS A 242 -32.17 12.51 18.74
N VAL A 243 -33.14 12.12 19.55
CA VAL A 243 -34.06 13.07 20.19
C VAL A 243 -33.60 13.26 21.62
N GLY A 244 -33.11 14.43 21.93
CA GLY A 244 -32.69 14.79 23.29
C GLY A 244 -33.91 14.93 24.21
N MET A 245 -33.85 14.33 25.39
CA MET A 245 -34.85 14.55 26.46
C MET A 245 -34.39 15.68 27.38
N GLY A 246 -35.29 16.59 27.73
CA GLY A 246 -34.95 17.75 28.55
C GLY A 246 -34.01 18.72 27.83
N ASP A 247 -32.92 19.10 28.47
CA ASP A 247 -31.90 20.00 27.91
C ASP A 247 -30.92 19.34 26.91
N GLY A 248 -31.16 18.10 26.58
CA GLY A 248 -30.34 17.35 25.62
C GLY A 248 -30.51 17.86 24.18
N LEU A 249 -29.39 17.97 23.45
CA LEU A 249 -29.38 18.39 22.05
C LEU A 249 -29.94 17.28 21.15
N SER A 250 -31.00 17.61 20.41
CA SER A 250 -31.49 16.73 19.35
C SER A 250 -30.60 16.85 18.11
N SER A 251 -30.30 15.75 17.44
CA SER A 251 -29.50 15.74 16.22
C SER A 251 -30.08 14.79 15.16
N VAL A 252 -29.71 15.05 13.93
CA VAL A 252 -30.01 14.18 12.77
C VAL A 252 -28.74 13.83 12.05
N THR A 253 -28.66 12.59 11.55
CA THR A 253 -27.59 12.13 10.69
C THR A 253 -28.13 12.06 9.28
N LEU A 254 -27.51 12.82 8.39
CA LEU A 254 -27.90 12.98 6.99
C LEU A 254 -26.87 12.31 6.10
N GLN A 255 -27.35 11.73 5.00
CA GLN A 255 -26.51 11.16 3.95
C GLN A 255 -26.91 11.79 2.61
N VAL A 256 -25.92 12.32 1.88
CA VAL A 256 -26.10 12.85 0.53
C VAL A 256 -25.69 11.78 -0.48
N GLN A 257 -26.61 11.39 -1.35
CA GLN A 257 -26.37 10.46 -2.44
C GLN A 257 -26.37 11.25 -3.75
N ARG A 258 -25.19 11.41 -4.39
CA ARG A 258 -25.11 12.04 -5.69
C ARG A 258 -25.51 11.04 -6.77
N ASN A 259 -26.29 11.51 -7.76
CA ASN A 259 -26.65 10.73 -8.94
C ASN A 259 -25.58 10.80 -10.04
N ASP A 260 -24.41 11.38 -9.74
CA ASP A 260 -23.28 11.35 -10.66
C ASP A 260 -22.82 9.90 -10.90
N PRO A 261 -22.30 9.57 -12.10
CA PRO A 261 -21.75 8.26 -12.34
C PRO A 261 -20.71 7.96 -11.25
N VAL A 262 -20.99 6.93 -10.47
CA VAL A 262 -20.16 6.48 -9.35
C VAL A 262 -18.71 6.36 -9.85
N GLN A 263 -17.85 7.26 -9.44
CA GLN A 263 -16.42 7.06 -9.62
C GLN A 263 -15.99 5.98 -8.63
N THR A 264 -16.04 4.75 -9.07
CA THR A 264 -15.52 3.64 -8.30
C THR A 264 -14.01 3.81 -8.24
N ARG A 265 -13.50 4.27 -7.10
CA ARG A 265 -12.06 4.25 -6.86
C ARG A 265 -11.66 2.79 -6.77
N ALA A 266 -10.89 2.33 -7.74
CA ALA A 266 -10.42 0.95 -7.76
C ALA A 266 -9.60 0.65 -6.49
N GLU A 267 -9.72 -0.56 -5.98
CA GLU A 267 -8.82 -1.08 -4.96
C GLU A 267 -7.37 -0.81 -5.38
N THR A 268 -6.56 -0.28 -4.47
CA THR A 268 -5.19 0.14 -4.77
C THR A 268 -4.23 -0.45 -3.77
N LEU A 269 -3.28 -1.24 -4.25
CA LEU A 269 -2.17 -1.77 -3.47
C LEU A 269 -1.00 -0.77 -3.51
N PHE A 270 -0.60 -0.24 -2.37
CA PHE A 270 0.63 0.55 -2.24
C PHE A 270 1.80 -0.38 -1.97
N VAL A 271 2.86 -0.20 -2.74
CA VAL A 271 4.07 -1.01 -2.65
C VAL A 271 5.33 -0.14 -2.65
N ASP A 272 6.37 -0.64 -1.98
CA ASP A 272 7.74 -0.22 -2.20
C ASP A 272 8.34 -1.17 -3.25
N ALA A 273 8.57 -0.67 -4.44
CA ALA A 273 9.26 -1.38 -5.50
C ALA A 273 10.73 -0.99 -5.48
N SER A 274 11.65 -1.95 -5.34
CA SER A 274 13.07 -1.67 -5.38
C SER A 274 13.82 -2.58 -6.35
N VAL A 275 14.87 -2.01 -6.94
CA VAL A 275 15.78 -2.72 -7.85
C VAL A 275 17.17 -2.69 -7.25
N LYS A 276 17.75 -3.88 -7.06
CA LYS A 276 19.10 -4.06 -6.50
C LYS A 276 20.02 -4.61 -7.58
N PRO A 277 20.73 -3.75 -8.31
CA PRO A 277 21.69 -4.20 -9.30
C PRO A 277 22.91 -4.82 -8.62
N TRP A 278 23.60 -5.70 -9.35
CA TRP A 278 24.89 -6.30 -8.93
C TRP A 278 24.84 -7.21 -7.69
N ILE A 279 23.65 -7.55 -7.19
CA ILE A 279 23.51 -8.45 -6.03
C ILE A 279 24.16 -9.82 -6.29
N VAL A 280 24.29 -10.22 -7.53
CA VAL A 280 24.98 -11.44 -7.96
C VAL A 280 26.44 -11.47 -7.48
N LEU A 281 27.10 -10.30 -7.37
CA LEU A 281 28.48 -10.22 -6.85
C LEU A 281 28.56 -10.64 -5.39
N LEU A 282 27.55 -10.27 -4.59
CA LEU A 282 27.47 -10.67 -3.20
C LEU A 282 27.28 -12.19 -3.08
N TRP A 283 26.36 -12.76 -3.84
CA TRP A 283 26.12 -14.21 -3.84
C TRP A 283 27.30 -15.01 -4.37
N ALA A 284 27.89 -14.60 -5.50
CA ALA A 284 29.08 -15.22 -6.06
C ALA A 284 30.28 -15.13 -5.09
N GLY A 285 30.47 -13.96 -4.48
CA GLY A 285 31.51 -13.76 -3.48
C GLY A 285 31.34 -14.68 -2.28
N THR A 286 30.10 -14.83 -1.77
CA THR A 286 29.77 -15.72 -0.64
C THR A 286 30.07 -17.19 -0.98
N LEU A 287 29.68 -17.64 -2.17
CA LEU A 287 29.97 -19.00 -2.62
C LEU A 287 31.47 -19.25 -2.76
N ILE A 288 32.19 -18.34 -3.40
CA ILE A 288 33.63 -18.42 -3.57
C ILE A 288 34.38 -18.41 -2.22
N PHE A 289 33.95 -17.53 -1.30
CA PHE A 289 34.48 -17.46 0.07
C PHE A 289 34.29 -18.80 0.80
N THR A 290 33.07 -19.34 0.78
CA THR A 290 32.77 -20.64 1.42
C THR A 290 33.58 -21.78 0.82
N MET A 291 33.70 -21.84 -0.49
CA MET A 291 34.54 -22.86 -1.17
C MET A 291 36.02 -22.73 -0.76
N GLY A 292 36.54 -21.50 -0.69
CA GLY A 292 37.92 -21.26 -0.24
C GLY A 292 38.17 -21.75 1.19
N PHE A 293 37.19 -21.53 2.08
CA PHE A 293 37.22 -22.02 3.46
C PHE A 293 37.21 -23.55 3.52
N ILE A 294 36.31 -24.20 2.79
CA ILE A 294 36.21 -25.67 2.73
C ILE A 294 37.55 -26.26 2.29
N VAL A 295 38.19 -25.72 1.22
CA VAL A 295 39.48 -26.16 0.74
C VAL A 295 40.56 -26.00 1.81
N ALA A 296 40.58 -24.86 2.53
CA ALA A 296 41.55 -24.62 3.60
C ALA A 296 41.34 -25.59 4.79
N ILE A 297 40.13 -25.88 5.20
CA ILE A 297 39.81 -26.80 6.30
C ILE A 297 40.17 -28.23 5.96
N VAL A 298 39.77 -28.72 4.76
CA VAL A 298 40.09 -30.09 4.29
C VAL A 298 41.61 -30.30 4.24
N LYS A 299 42.37 -29.27 3.82
CA LYS A 299 43.81 -29.32 3.88
C LYS A 299 44.33 -29.49 5.30
N ARG A 300 43.87 -28.61 6.24
CA ARG A 300 44.34 -28.64 7.62
C ARG A 300 44.05 -29.95 8.32
N ALA A 301 42.86 -30.52 8.05
CA ALA A 301 42.47 -31.82 8.59
C ALA A 301 43.31 -33.01 8.06
N LYS A 302 43.93 -32.86 6.92
CA LYS A 302 44.86 -33.91 6.37
C LYS A 302 46.28 -33.76 6.87
N GLU A 303 46.64 -32.62 7.46
CA GLU A 303 47.96 -32.32 7.99
C GLU A 303 48.08 -32.51 9.52
N ALA A 304 46.89 -32.64 10.19
CA ALA A 304 46.79 -33.00 11.60
C ALA A 304 46.67 -34.52 11.77
#